data_0f197053889735256fd7b2f8654daddd
#
_entry.id   0f197053889735256fd7b2f8654daddd
#
_cell.length_a   1.000
_cell.length_b   1.000
_cell.length_c   1.000
_cell.angle_alpha   90.00
_cell.angle_beta   90.00
_cell.angle_gamma   90.00
#
_symmetry.space_group_name_H-M   'P 1'
#
loop_
_entity.id
_entity.type
_entity.pdbx_description
1 polymer ?
#
loop_
_entity_poly.entity_id
_entity_poly.type
_entity_poly.pdbx_seq_one_letter_code
_entity_poly.pdbx_strand_id
1 'polypeptide(L)'
;MAAVTAPETRLRAVEPTAFAGVFTRETTLFRRVWRSTTFGSIVEPTINLIAFGFGFGALVSTVQGIPYVQYIGTGVVASAVLFSSVFAGMFDTYVKRYYMKTYDGILATPVDVPELFLAEAAWIAVKSGIYGCAPLLVAMVFGLPPSWGMLAIPFIGMLTGFGFAFMGQWFSGIVPSIDSFSYVQSALVTPLLLLSGVFFPLTGFPSWVQKLAELNPLYHCVQLVRDAVFGWNPVDDLGHVLALTVFAVVMGVLAVRALQRQLID
;
A
#
# COMPACT_ATOMS: atom_id res chain seq x y z
N MET A 1 -24.25 -4.97 43.81
CA MET A 1 -23.26 -4.68 42.78
C MET A 1 -23.43 -5.75 41.71
N ALA A 2 -24.12 -5.44 40.63
CA ALA A 2 -24.25 -6.33 39.48
C ALA A 2 -22.92 -6.24 38.70
N ALA A 3 -22.25 -7.39 38.50
CA ALA A 3 -21.08 -7.48 37.65
C ALA A 3 -21.50 -7.10 36.22
N VAL A 4 -20.98 -5.96 35.73
CA VAL A 4 -21.05 -5.62 34.32
C VAL A 4 -20.20 -6.64 33.60
N THR A 5 -20.85 -7.65 33.02
CA THR A 5 -20.19 -8.59 32.13
C THR A 5 -19.64 -7.79 30.94
N ALA A 6 -18.32 -7.83 30.76
CA ALA A 6 -17.69 -7.24 29.59
C ALA A 6 -18.39 -7.76 28.32
N PRO A 7 -18.68 -6.92 27.33
CA PRO A 7 -19.32 -7.37 26.11
C PRO A 7 -18.40 -8.39 25.43
N GLU A 8 -18.91 -9.62 25.27
CA GLU A 8 -18.23 -10.62 24.44
C GLU A 8 -17.99 -10.00 23.06
N THR A 9 -16.74 -9.92 22.66
CA THR A 9 -16.31 -9.50 21.31
C THR A 9 -16.76 -10.54 20.29
N ARG A 10 -18.07 -10.60 20.04
CA ARG A 10 -18.58 -11.33 18.89
C ARG A 10 -18.14 -10.57 17.66
N LEU A 11 -17.34 -11.20 16.82
CA LEU A 11 -17.08 -10.74 15.47
C LEU A 11 -18.44 -10.71 14.74
N ARG A 12 -19.11 -9.58 14.80
CA ARG A 12 -20.34 -9.35 14.03
C ARG A 12 -19.93 -9.38 12.56
N ALA A 13 -20.75 -10.00 11.71
CA ALA A 13 -20.54 -9.97 10.28
C ALA A 13 -20.53 -8.51 9.80
N VAL A 14 -19.57 -8.14 8.96
CA VAL A 14 -19.44 -6.78 8.40
C VAL A 14 -20.76 -6.39 7.72
N GLU A 15 -21.39 -5.32 8.17
CA GLU A 15 -22.60 -4.80 7.55
C GLU A 15 -22.26 -4.02 6.28
N PRO A 16 -22.77 -4.44 5.08
CA PRO A 16 -22.45 -3.77 3.81
C PRO A 16 -22.86 -2.29 3.78
N THR A 17 -23.93 -1.93 4.50
CA THR A 17 -24.42 -0.55 4.58
C THR A 17 -23.49 0.34 5.38
N ALA A 18 -22.96 -0.13 6.50
CA ALA A 18 -21.98 0.57 7.32
C ALA A 18 -20.66 0.77 6.56
N PHE A 19 -20.14 -0.30 5.92
CA PHE A 19 -18.99 -0.22 5.04
C PHE A 19 -19.19 0.82 3.92
N ALA A 20 -20.31 0.77 3.18
CA ALA A 20 -20.62 1.70 2.11
C ALA A 20 -20.72 3.15 2.59
N GLY A 21 -21.27 3.38 3.78
CA GLY A 21 -21.36 4.70 4.40
C GLY A 21 -19.98 5.32 4.64
N VAL A 22 -19.06 4.57 5.26
CA VAL A 22 -17.68 5.02 5.51
C VAL A 22 -16.93 5.24 4.19
N PHE A 23 -17.03 4.30 3.24
CA PHE A 23 -16.37 4.41 1.94
C PHE A 23 -16.85 5.64 1.16
N THR A 24 -18.16 5.90 1.15
CA THR A 24 -18.76 7.09 0.50
C THR A 24 -18.30 8.38 1.16
N ARG A 25 -18.17 8.39 2.50
CA ARG A 25 -17.62 9.52 3.24
C ARG A 25 -16.18 9.82 2.79
N GLU A 26 -15.31 8.82 2.73
CA GLU A 26 -13.92 9.00 2.29
C GLU A 26 -13.83 9.52 0.84
N THR A 27 -14.67 8.99 -0.05
CA THR A 27 -14.78 9.47 -1.43
C THR A 27 -15.22 10.95 -1.49
N THR A 28 -16.17 11.34 -0.66
CA THR A 28 -16.69 12.72 -0.60
C THR A 28 -15.64 13.70 -0.08
N LEU A 29 -14.88 13.30 0.95
CA LEU A 29 -13.77 14.09 1.46
C LEU A 29 -12.67 14.26 0.42
N PHE A 30 -12.30 13.18 -0.26
CA PHE A 30 -11.31 13.21 -1.32
C PHE A 30 -11.68 14.15 -2.46
N ARG A 31 -12.94 14.19 -2.88
CA ARG A 31 -13.41 15.11 -3.92
C ARG A 31 -13.15 16.60 -3.61
N ARG A 32 -12.97 16.95 -2.35
CA ARG A 32 -12.65 18.34 -1.94
C ARG A 32 -11.16 18.65 -2.05
N VAL A 33 -10.29 17.66 -1.88
CA VAL A 33 -8.83 17.83 -1.82
C VAL A 33 -8.08 17.07 -2.92
N TRP A 34 -8.79 16.48 -3.90
CA TRP A 34 -8.21 15.58 -4.89
C TRP A 34 -7.02 16.18 -5.64
N ARG A 35 -7.07 17.49 -5.95
CA ARG A 35 -6.02 18.17 -6.72
C ARG A 35 -4.68 18.17 -5.99
N SER A 36 -4.67 18.56 -4.71
CA SER A 36 -3.44 18.62 -3.90
C SER A 36 -2.92 17.22 -3.59
N THR A 37 -3.82 16.28 -3.23
CA THR A 37 -3.45 14.91 -2.92
C THR A 37 -2.91 14.17 -4.14
N THR A 38 -3.59 14.30 -5.28
CA THR A 38 -3.16 13.66 -6.55
C THR A 38 -1.84 14.25 -7.03
N PHE A 39 -1.68 15.57 -6.98
CA PHE A 39 -0.43 16.22 -7.40
C PHE A 39 0.77 15.67 -6.60
N GLY A 40 0.69 15.66 -5.27
CA GLY A 40 1.76 15.13 -4.43
C GLY A 40 2.08 13.65 -4.72
N SER A 41 1.05 12.83 -4.87
CA SER A 41 1.21 11.38 -5.12
C SER A 41 1.75 11.02 -6.50
N ILE A 42 1.66 11.92 -7.47
CA ILE A 42 2.16 11.70 -8.85
C ILE A 42 3.55 12.31 -9.02
N VAL A 43 3.78 13.49 -8.49
CA VAL A 43 5.02 14.25 -8.75
C VAL A 43 6.24 13.55 -8.17
N GLU A 44 6.19 13.09 -6.93
CA GLU A 44 7.33 12.44 -6.29
C GLU A 44 7.80 11.17 -7.02
N PRO A 45 6.94 10.17 -7.32
CA PRO A 45 7.34 9.00 -8.10
C PRO A 45 7.82 9.36 -9.51
N THR A 46 7.24 10.40 -10.13
CA THR A 46 7.67 10.88 -11.46
C THR A 46 9.08 11.46 -11.42
N ILE A 47 9.37 12.28 -10.40
CA ILE A 47 10.73 12.83 -10.20
C ILE A 47 11.72 11.69 -9.96
N ASN A 48 11.37 10.70 -9.13
CA ASN A 48 12.21 9.54 -8.89
C ASN A 48 12.46 8.74 -10.17
N LEU A 49 11.44 8.52 -11.01
CA LEU A 49 11.60 7.85 -12.30
C LEU A 49 12.55 8.62 -13.22
N ILE A 50 12.40 9.94 -13.31
CA ILE A 50 13.26 10.80 -14.14
C ILE A 50 14.70 10.77 -13.60
N ALA A 51 14.87 11.01 -12.30
CA ALA A 51 16.20 11.08 -11.68
C ALA A 51 16.95 9.76 -11.78
N PHE A 52 16.33 8.66 -11.42
CA PHE A 52 16.97 7.34 -11.52
C PHE A 52 17.06 6.83 -12.96
N GLY A 53 15.99 6.99 -13.75
CA GLY A 53 15.93 6.54 -15.13
C GLY A 53 17.00 7.17 -16.01
N PHE A 54 17.19 8.49 -15.93
CA PHE A 54 18.23 9.18 -16.69
C PHE A 54 19.58 9.21 -15.97
N GLY A 55 19.59 9.38 -14.63
CA GLY A 55 20.84 9.44 -13.88
C GLY A 55 21.59 8.11 -13.91
N PHE A 56 20.97 7.04 -13.46
CA PHE A 56 21.58 5.71 -13.51
C PHE A 56 21.50 5.09 -14.91
N GLY A 57 20.49 5.39 -15.71
CA GLY A 57 20.39 4.93 -17.09
C GLY A 57 21.54 5.38 -17.99
N ALA A 58 22.22 6.49 -17.65
CA ALA A 58 23.45 6.90 -18.33
C ALA A 58 24.66 6.01 -18.01
N LEU A 59 24.64 5.33 -16.85
CA LEU A 59 25.73 4.44 -16.38
C LEU A 59 25.42 2.96 -16.66
N VAL A 60 24.14 2.58 -16.58
CA VAL A 60 23.68 1.20 -16.75
C VAL A 60 22.70 1.15 -17.91
N SER A 61 23.11 0.59 -19.04
CA SER A 61 22.27 0.54 -20.24
C SER A 61 21.12 -0.48 -20.11
N THR A 62 21.40 -1.66 -19.56
CA THR A 62 20.43 -2.76 -19.41
C THR A 62 20.59 -3.49 -18.09
N VAL A 63 19.46 -3.97 -17.55
CA VAL A 63 19.37 -4.84 -16.38
C VAL A 63 18.50 -6.04 -16.75
N GLN A 64 19.03 -7.24 -16.59
CA GLN A 64 18.33 -8.50 -16.98
C GLN A 64 17.85 -8.50 -18.45
N GLY A 65 18.58 -7.85 -19.36
CA GLY A 65 18.20 -7.74 -20.78
C GLY A 65 17.15 -6.66 -21.08
N ILE A 66 16.68 -5.92 -20.08
CA ILE A 66 15.68 -4.85 -20.21
C ILE A 66 16.42 -3.50 -20.10
N PRO A 67 16.09 -2.47 -20.90
CA PRO A 67 16.62 -1.12 -20.72
C PRO A 67 16.34 -0.61 -19.30
N TYR A 68 17.36 0.00 -18.66
CA TYR A 68 17.23 0.40 -17.24
C TYR A 68 16.04 1.31 -16.96
N VAL A 69 15.71 2.22 -17.90
CA VAL A 69 14.54 3.12 -17.76
C VAL A 69 13.22 2.34 -17.69
N GLN A 70 13.10 1.25 -18.44
CA GLN A 70 11.92 0.38 -18.40
C GLN A 70 11.88 -0.46 -17.12
N TYR A 71 13.05 -0.95 -16.68
CA TYR A 71 13.20 -1.69 -15.43
C TYR A 71 12.79 -0.85 -14.22
N ILE A 72 13.32 0.37 -14.10
CA ILE A 72 12.96 1.29 -13.01
C ILE A 72 11.53 1.79 -13.12
N GLY A 73 11.02 1.99 -14.34
CA GLY A 73 9.65 2.42 -14.59
C GLY A 73 8.62 1.48 -14.00
N THR A 74 8.82 0.17 -14.14
CA THR A 74 7.96 -0.84 -13.51
C THR A 74 8.13 -0.88 -11.99
N GLY A 75 9.35 -0.71 -11.49
CA GLY A 75 9.64 -0.69 -10.06
C GLY A 75 9.02 0.50 -9.33
N VAL A 76 9.07 1.69 -9.94
CA VAL A 76 8.50 2.92 -9.33
C VAL A 76 6.98 2.85 -9.16
N VAL A 77 6.28 2.05 -9.97
CA VAL A 77 4.85 1.74 -9.74
C VAL A 77 4.62 1.16 -8.34
N ALA A 78 5.40 0.15 -7.97
CA ALA A 78 5.28 -0.49 -6.66
C ALA A 78 5.66 0.47 -5.51
N SER A 79 6.67 1.33 -5.69
CA SER A 79 7.02 2.34 -4.69
C SER A 79 5.93 3.39 -4.52
N ALA A 80 5.26 3.82 -5.59
CA ALA A 80 4.12 4.73 -5.53
C ALA A 80 2.95 4.12 -4.76
N VAL A 81 2.65 2.84 -4.98
CA VAL A 81 1.63 2.10 -4.22
C VAL A 81 2.00 2.01 -2.74
N LEU A 82 3.25 1.65 -2.42
CA LEU A 82 3.74 1.56 -1.05
C LEU A 82 3.55 2.88 -0.30
N PHE A 83 4.11 3.97 -0.81
CA PHE A 83 4.08 5.26 -0.12
C PHE A 83 2.67 5.82 0.00
N SER A 84 1.87 5.76 -1.07
CA SER A 84 0.49 6.26 -1.04
C SER A 84 -0.44 5.48 -0.12
N SER A 85 -0.15 4.20 0.15
CA SER A 85 -0.97 3.36 1.01
C SER A 85 -0.48 3.34 2.46
N VAL A 86 0.82 3.10 2.70
CA VAL A 86 1.35 2.98 4.05
C VAL A 86 1.27 4.30 4.81
N PHE A 87 1.61 5.41 4.16
CA PHE A 87 1.56 6.72 4.82
C PHE A 87 0.14 7.16 5.10
N ALA A 88 -0.80 6.96 4.16
CA ALA A 88 -2.20 7.22 4.43
C ALA A 88 -2.71 6.36 5.60
N GLY A 89 -2.40 5.06 5.62
CA GLY A 89 -2.74 4.17 6.74
C GLY A 89 -2.15 4.60 8.07
N MET A 90 -0.91 5.12 8.10
CA MET A 90 -0.25 5.61 9.32
C MET A 90 -0.78 6.97 9.76
N PHE A 91 -0.57 7.98 8.94
CA PHE A 91 -0.79 9.37 9.33
C PHE A 91 -2.27 9.75 9.34
N ASP A 92 -3.06 9.41 8.30
CA ASP A 92 -4.48 9.79 8.26
C ASP A 92 -5.24 9.12 9.40
N THR A 93 -4.99 7.82 9.66
CA THR A 93 -5.62 7.10 10.78
C THR A 93 -5.26 7.70 12.12
N TYR A 94 -3.99 8.04 12.34
CA TYR A 94 -3.53 8.64 13.59
C TYR A 94 -4.18 10.02 13.82
N VAL A 95 -4.17 10.88 12.78
CA VAL A 95 -4.75 12.22 12.84
C VAL A 95 -6.25 12.16 13.08
N LYS A 96 -6.97 11.30 12.37
CA LYS A 96 -8.42 11.10 12.56
C LYS A 96 -8.76 10.64 13.98
N ARG A 97 -7.92 9.79 14.58
CA ARG A 97 -8.13 9.25 15.92
C ARG A 97 -7.77 10.26 17.01
N TYR A 98 -6.55 10.78 17.04
CA TYR A 98 -6.05 11.58 18.15
C TYR A 98 -6.38 13.07 18.05
N TYR A 99 -6.25 13.66 16.87
CA TYR A 99 -6.42 15.10 16.70
C TYR A 99 -7.85 15.49 16.30
N MET A 100 -8.43 14.80 15.34
CA MET A 100 -9.77 15.14 14.87
C MET A 100 -10.89 14.45 15.65
N LYS A 101 -10.58 13.37 16.38
CA LYS A 101 -11.56 12.52 17.09
C LYS A 101 -12.73 12.09 16.21
N THR A 102 -12.46 11.91 14.92
CA THR A 102 -13.47 11.57 13.93
C THR A 102 -14.08 10.20 14.20
N TYR A 103 -13.29 9.27 14.73
CA TYR A 103 -13.75 7.91 15.00
C TYR A 103 -14.74 7.84 16.14
N ASP A 104 -14.62 8.71 17.15
CA ASP A 104 -15.59 8.80 18.24
C ASP A 104 -17.00 9.13 17.70
N GLY A 105 -17.07 10.05 16.73
CA GLY A 105 -18.32 10.41 16.07
C GLY A 105 -18.88 9.31 15.17
N ILE A 106 -18.03 8.56 14.47
CA ILE A 106 -18.48 7.45 13.60
C ILE A 106 -18.94 6.27 14.46
N LEU A 107 -18.20 5.92 15.50
CA LEU A 107 -18.54 4.81 16.40
C LEU A 107 -19.75 5.10 17.31
N ALA A 108 -20.20 6.36 17.40
CA ALA A 108 -21.49 6.70 17.98
C ALA A 108 -22.70 6.34 17.07
N THR A 109 -22.45 5.96 15.83
CA THR A 109 -23.42 5.41 14.87
C THR A 109 -23.34 3.87 14.89
N PRO A 110 -24.26 3.12 14.26
CA PRO A 110 -24.21 1.66 14.23
C PRO A 110 -23.11 1.11 13.28
N VAL A 111 -21.89 1.69 13.31
CA VAL A 111 -20.71 1.27 12.58
C VAL A 111 -19.71 0.67 13.58
N ASP A 112 -19.28 -0.56 13.34
CA ASP A 112 -18.29 -1.24 14.16
C ASP A 112 -16.85 -0.95 13.71
N VAL A 113 -15.88 -1.15 14.61
CA VAL A 113 -14.44 -0.92 14.34
C VAL A 113 -13.93 -1.69 13.11
N PRO A 114 -14.26 -2.98 12.90
CA PRO A 114 -13.82 -3.71 11.70
C PRO A 114 -14.34 -3.09 10.40
N GLU A 115 -15.59 -2.63 10.38
CA GLU A 115 -16.21 -2.01 9.20
C GLU A 115 -15.56 -0.69 8.85
N LEU A 116 -15.27 0.12 9.87
CA LEU A 116 -14.60 1.40 9.73
C LEU A 116 -13.24 1.23 9.06
N PHE A 117 -12.36 0.39 9.64
CA PHE A 117 -11.00 0.26 9.13
C PHE A 117 -10.91 -0.53 7.83
N LEU A 118 -11.80 -1.49 7.61
CA LEU A 118 -11.91 -2.19 6.33
C LEU A 118 -12.31 -1.22 5.20
N ALA A 119 -13.28 -0.34 5.45
CA ALA A 119 -13.71 0.64 4.44
C ALA A 119 -12.64 1.71 4.16
N GLU A 120 -11.94 2.19 5.19
CA GLU A 120 -10.83 3.12 5.01
C GLU A 120 -9.66 2.46 4.26
N ALA A 121 -9.27 1.24 4.61
CA ALA A 121 -8.23 0.50 3.91
C ALA A 121 -8.62 0.24 2.44
N ALA A 122 -9.88 -0.12 2.16
CA ALA A 122 -10.37 -0.31 0.81
C ALA A 122 -10.31 1.01 0.00
N TRP A 123 -10.65 2.13 0.61
CA TRP A 123 -10.52 3.45 -0.03
C TRP A 123 -9.06 3.79 -0.35
N ILE A 124 -8.15 3.57 0.61
CA ILE A 124 -6.71 3.77 0.42
C ILE A 124 -6.20 2.86 -0.70
N ALA A 125 -6.63 1.60 -0.75
CA ALA A 125 -6.26 0.64 -1.79
C ALA A 125 -6.68 1.11 -3.19
N VAL A 126 -7.92 1.55 -3.36
CA VAL A 126 -8.42 2.10 -4.64
C VAL A 126 -7.58 3.30 -5.07
N LYS A 127 -7.32 4.21 -4.15
CA LYS A 127 -6.52 5.41 -4.40
C LYS A 127 -5.09 5.06 -4.80
N SER A 128 -4.43 4.16 -4.07
CA SER A 128 -3.05 3.76 -4.35
C SER A 128 -2.91 2.94 -5.64
N GLY A 129 -3.88 2.10 -5.98
CA GLY A 129 -3.92 1.42 -7.27
C GLY A 129 -4.00 2.39 -8.46
N ILE A 130 -4.81 3.45 -8.34
CA ILE A 130 -4.89 4.51 -9.35
C ILE A 130 -3.58 5.31 -9.43
N TYR A 131 -3.02 5.69 -8.27
CA TYR A 131 -1.78 6.47 -8.23
C TYR A 131 -0.55 5.69 -8.71
N GLY A 132 -0.53 4.36 -8.52
CA GLY A 132 0.49 3.49 -9.10
C GLY A 132 0.53 3.53 -10.63
N CYS A 133 -0.58 3.86 -11.29
CA CYS A 133 -0.60 4.00 -12.75
C CYS A 133 0.11 5.26 -13.27
N ALA A 134 0.29 6.28 -12.45
CA ALA A 134 0.89 7.53 -12.90
C ALA A 134 2.35 7.38 -13.35
N PRO A 135 3.28 6.79 -12.55
CA PRO A 135 4.63 6.54 -13.01
C PRO A 135 4.69 5.56 -14.21
N LEU A 136 3.73 4.64 -14.33
CA LEU A 136 3.63 3.77 -15.50
C LEU A 136 3.37 4.57 -16.78
N LEU A 137 2.41 5.50 -16.75
CA LEU A 137 2.11 6.38 -17.89
C LEU A 137 3.32 7.24 -18.26
N VAL A 138 4.06 7.73 -17.27
CA VAL A 138 5.31 8.47 -17.52
C VAL A 138 6.37 7.56 -18.13
N ALA A 139 6.54 6.33 -17.64
CA ALA A 139 7.46 5.36 -18.19
C ALA A 139 7.16 5.01 -19.66
N MET A 140 5.87 4.99 -20.04
CA MET A 140 5.46 4.79 -21.43
C MET A 140 5.92 5.94 -22.34
N VAL A 141 5.93 7.17 -21.86
CA VAL A 141 6.47 8.33 -22.59
C VAL A 141 7.98 8.16 -22.78
N PHE A 142 8.68 7.51 -21.86
CA PHE A 142 10.12 7.22 -21.94
C PHE A 142 10.45 5.89 -22.62
N GLY A 143 9.51 5.30 -23.36
CA GLY A 143 9.78 4.15 -24.22
C GLY A 143 9.43 2.78 -23.64
N LEU A 144 8.66 2.73 -22.55
CA LEU A 144 8.07 1.47 -22.08
C LEU A 144 6.99 1.01 -23.09
N PRO A 145 7.10 -0.17 -23.69
CA PRO A 145 6.12 -0.62 -24.68
C PRO A 145 4.76 -0.88 -24.03
N PRO A 146 3.65 -0.40 -24.61
CA PRO A 146 2.33 -0.70 -24.09
C PRO A 146 2.01 -2.20 -24.22
N SER A 147 1.49 -2.80 -23.16
CA SER A 147 1.05 -4.19 -23.13
C SER A 147 -0.37 -4.29 -22.56
N TRP A 148 -1.11 -5.32 -22.97
CA TRP A 148 -2.45 -5.59 -22.43
C TRP A 148 -2.43 -5.93 -20.95
N GLY A 149 -1.33 -6.49 -20.46
CA GLY A 149 -1.14 -6.80 -19.04
C GLY A 149 -1.13 -5.56 -18.14
N MET A 150 -0.79 -4.38 -18.68
CA MET A 150 -0.83 -3.13 -17.90
C MET A 150 -2.21 -2.81 -17.35
N LEU A 151 -3.29 -3.33 -17.95
CA LEU A 151 -4.65 -3.17 -17.43
C LEU A 151 -4.86 -3.89 -16.09
N ALA A 152 -4.01 -4.83 -15.72
CA ALA A 152 -4.03 -5.48 -14.41
C ALA A 152 -3.32 -4.66 -13.32
N ILE A 153 -2.46 -3.70 -13.67
CA ILE A 153 -1.64 -2.93 -12.72
C ILE A 153 -2.49 -2.19 -11.68
N PRO A 154 -3.61 -1.52 -12.01
CA PRO A 154 -4.47 -0.93 -10.99
C PRO A 154 -4.94 -1.95 -9.94
N PHE A 155 -5.30 -3.17 -10.37
CA PHE A 155 -5.77 -4.23 -9.47
C PHE A 155 -4.63 -4.80 -8.61
N ILE A 156 -3.45 -4.98 -9.19
CA ILE A 156 -2.23 -5.35 -8.45
C ILE A 156 -1.93 -4.29 -7.40
N GLY A 157 -1.99 -3.02 -7.79
CA GLY A 157 -1.80 -1.89 -6.89
C GLY A 157 -2.88 -1.81 -5.80
N MET A 158 -4.14 -2.11 -6.11
CA MET A 158 -5.21 -2.19 -5.12
C MET A 158 -4.95 -3.31 -4.10
N LEU A 159 -4.61 -4.51 -4.54
CA LEU A 159 -4.31 -5.63 -3.64
C LEU A 159 -3.12 -5.32 -2.73
N THR A 160 -2.04 -4.83 -3.30
CA THR A 160 -0.83 -4.42 -2.57
C THR A 160 -1.13 -3.27 -1.61
N GLY A 161 -1.82 -2.24 -2.10
CA GLY A 161 -2.19 -1.07 -1.32
C GLY A 161 -3.12 -1.39 -0.16
N PHE A 162 -3.98 -2.40 -0.30
CA PHE A 162 -4.85 -2.87 0.76
C PHE A 162 -4.05 -3.46 1.94
N GLY A 163 -3.07 -4.31 1.64
CA GLY A 163 -2.18 -4.86 2.65
C GLY A 163 -1.33 -3.79 3.36
N PHE A 164 -0.74 -2.86 2.58
CA PHE A 164 0.06 -1.78 3.15
C PHE A 164 -0.77 -0.72 3.88
N ALA A 165 -2.02 -0.48 3.49
CA ALA A 165 -2.96 0.36 4.23
C ALA A 165 -3.22 -0.22 5.63
N PHE A 166 -3.50 -1.52 5.72
CA PHE A 166 -3.64 -2.20 7.01
C PHE A 166 -2.37 -2.20 7.83
N MET A 167 -1.21 -2.39 7.20
CA MET A 167 0.08 -2.27 7.90
C MET A 167 0.24 -0.86 8.50
N GLY A 168 -0.08 0.18 7.75
CA GLY A 168 -0.07 1.56 8.24
C GLY A 168 -1.05 1.78 9.39
N GLN A 169 -2.29 1.30 9.28
CA GLN A 169 -3.30 1.36 10.32
C GLN A 169 -2.86 0.59 11.58
N TRP A 170 -2.23 -0.57 11.42
CA TRP A 170 -1.69 -1.33 12.54
C TRP A 170 -0.62 -0.52 13.30
N PHE A 171 0.33 0.10 12.59
CA PHE A 171 1.30 0.97 13.23
C PHE A 171 0.64 2.17 13.91
N SER A 172 -0.37 2.78 13.27
CA SER A 172 -1.16 3.82 13.91
C SER A 172 -1.81 3.36 15.24
N GLY A 173 -2.17 2.07 15.33
CA GLY A 173 -2.73 1.48 16.54
C GLY A 173 -1.75 1.20 17.67
N ILE A 174 -0.45 1.08 17.39
CA ILE A 174 0.55 0.66 18.39
C ILE A 174 1.57 1.73 18.76
N VAL A 175 1.82 2.71 17.90
CA VAL A 175 2.81 3.76 18.18
C VAL A 175 2.25 4.79 19.17
N PRO A 176 3.08 5.27 20.11
CA PRO A 176 2.64 6.22 21.15
C PRO A 176 2.51 7.65 20.66
N SER A 177 3.22 8.03 19.59
CA SER A 177 3.23 9.40 19.06
C SER A 177 3.42 9.43 17.55
N ILE A 178 3.02 10.55 16.93
CA ILE A 178 3.21 10.78 15.51
C ILE A 178 4.69 10.78 15.09
N ASP A 179 5.58 11.23 15.97
CA ASP A 179 7.03 11.25 15.73
C ASP A 179 7.61 9.84 15.60
N SER A 180 6.97 8.86 16.24
CA SER A 180 7.38 7.46 16.19
C SER A 180 7.25 6.85 14.78
N PHE A 181 6.48 7.46 13.89
CA PHE A 181 6.39 7.00 12.49
C PHE A 181 7.69 7.15 11.72
N SER A 182 8.58 8.08 12.13
CA SER A 182 9.92 8.19 11.54
C SER A 182 10.76 6.94 11.76
N TYR A 183 10.59 6.27 12.90
CA TYR A 183 11.26 4.98 13.17
C TYR A 183 10.68 3.87 12.29
N VAL A 184 9.36 3.82 12.12
CA VAL A 184 8.71 2.84 11.23
C VAL A 184 9.16 3.05 9.79
N GLN A 185 9.22 4.30 9.34
CA GLN A 185 9.68 4.65 8.00
C GLN A 185 11.14 4.22 7.77
N SER A 186 12.04 4.57 8.68
CA SER A 186 13.47 4.30 8.52
C SER A 186 13.84 2.84 8.76
N ALA A 187 13.22 2.18 9.75
CA ALA A 187 13.59 0.82 10.14
C ALA A 187 12.82 -0.28 9.39
N LEU A 188 11.67 0.04 8.79
CA LEU A 188 10.85 -0.94 8.09
C LEU A 188 10.57 -0.54 6.64
N VAL A 189 9.92 0.62 6.39
CA VAL A 189 9.47 0.97 5.04
C VAL A 189 10.65 1.14 4.09
N THR A 190 11.72 1.79 4.51
CA THR A 190 12.92 1.97 3.67
C THR A 190 13.63 0.66 3.35
N PRO A 191 13.90 -0.26 4.29
CA PRO A 191 14.43 -1.59 3.97
C PRO A 191 13.51 -2.41 3.07
N LEU A 192 12.18 -2.39 3.28
CA LEU A 192 11.23 -3.05 2.39
C LEU A 192 11.36 -2.53 0.94
N LEU A 193 11.48 -1.21 0.77
CA LEU A 193 11.67 -0.61 -0.55
C LEU A 193 12.98 -1.03 -1.20
N LEU A 194 14.08 -0.96 -0.46
CA LEU A 194 15.41 -1.28 -1.01
C LEU A 194 15.55 -2.77 -1.35
N LEU A 195 14.96 -3.65 -0.55
CA LEU A 195 15.01 -5.11 -0.76
C LEU A 195 13.83 -5.66 -1.58
N SER A 196 13.11 -4.80 -2.30
CA SER A 196 12.00 -5.23 -3.16
C SER A 196 12.39 -5.49 -4.62
N GLY A 197 13.61 -5.10 -5.02
CA GLY A 197 14.02 -5.16 -6.41
C GLY A 197 13.54 -3.99 -7.27
N VAL A 198 13.01 -2.92 -6.68
CA VAL A 198 12.59 -1.70 -7.41
C VAL A 198 13.74 -1.09 -8.18
N PHE A 199 14.89 -0.84 -7.53
CA PHE A 199 16.00 -0.08 -8.09
C PHE A 199 17.06 -0.94 -8.77
N PHE A 200 17.27 -2.16 -8.31
CA PHE A 200 18.29 -3.08 -8.78
C PHE A 200 17.84 -4.54 -8.64
N PRO A 201 18.33 -5.44 -9.49
CA PRO A 201 17.99 -6.85 -9.41
C PRO A 201 18.61 -7.49 -8.17
N LEU A 202 17.84 -8.37 -7.53
CA LEU A 202 18.30 -9.06 -6.31
C LEU A 202 19.25 -10.24 -6.61
N THR A 203 19.40 -10.62 -7.88
CA THR A 203 20.25 -11.76 -8.32
C THR A 203 21.73 -11.57 -7.99
N GLY A 204 22.18 -10.33 -7.81
CA GLY A 204 23.57 -10.02 -7.40
C GLY A 204 23.84 -10.13 -5.90
N PHE A 205 22.79 -10.35 -5.08
CA PHE A 205 22.92 -10.45 -3.63
C PHE A 205 23.17 -11.89 -3.17
N PRO A 206 23.74 -12.07 -1.95
CA PRO A 206 23.83 -13.39 -1.33
C PRO A 206 22.47 -14.09 -1.22
N SER A 207 22.46 -15.43 -1.29
CA SER A 207 21.21 -16.22 -1.31
C SER A 207 20.29 -15.99 -0.12
N TRP A 208 20.83 -15.65 1.04
CA TRP A 208 20.03 -15.33 2.23
C TRP A 208 19.25 -14.02 2.09
N VAL A 209 19.83 -13.01 1.37
CA VAL A 209 19.14 -11.74 1.07
C VAL A 209 18.00 -11.98 0.07
N GLN A 210 18.24 -12.83 -0.94
CA GLN A 210 17.21 -13.17 -1.93
C GLN A 210 16.01 -13.86 -1.25
N LYS A 211 16.26 -14.82 -0.36
CA LYS A 211 15.20 -15.47 0.43
C LYS A 211 14.47 -14.51 1.36
N LEU A 212 15.18 -13.54 1.94
CA LEU A 212 14.55 -12.50 2.76
C LEU A 212 13.66 -11.58 1.92
N ALA A 213 14.07 -11.29 0.69
CA ALA A 213 13.28 -10.50 -0.24
C ALA A 213 11.99 -11.21 -0.67
N GLU A 214 11.97 -12.53 -0.77
CA GLU A 214 10.76 -13.32 -1.03
C GLU A 214 9.71 -13.22 0.11
N LEU A 215 10.11 -12.81 1.31
CA LEU A 215 9.16 -12.51 2.39
C LEU A 215 8.62 -11.08 2.33
N ASN A 216 9.20 -10.24 1.47
CA ASN A 216 8.83 -8.85 1.32
C ASN A 216 7.58 -8.72 0.43
N PRO A 217 6.44 -8.23 0.93
CA PRO A 217 5.24 -8.08 0.10
C PRO A 217 5.44 -7.13 -1.08
N LEU A 218 6.33 -6.14 -0.95
CA LEU A 218 6.63 -5.23 -2.05
C LEU A 218 7.37 -5.91 -3.20
N TYR A 219 8.20 -6.91 -2.91
CA TYR A 219 8.84 -7.74 -3.94
C TYR A 219 7.81 -8.42 -4.83
N HIS A 220 6.77 -9.02 -4.24
CA HIS A 220 5.70 -9.66 -5.01
C HIS A 220 4.93 -8.67 -5.88
N CYS A 221 4.70 -7.45 -5.39
CA CYS A 221 4.11 -6.38 -6.21
C CYS A 221 5.00 -6.04 -7.41
N VAL A 222 6.32 -5.89 -7.19
CA VAL A 222 7.28 -5.56 -8.25
C VAL A 222 7.30 -6.65 -9.32
N GLN A 223 7.30 -7.94 -8.93
CA GLN A 223 7.27 -9.04 -9.88
C GLN A 223 5.98 -9.04 -10.70
N LEU A 224 4.81 -8.96 -10.05
CA LEU A 224 3.52 -8.90 -10.75
C LEU A 224 3.43 -7.72 -11.73
N VAL A 225 3.94 -6.54 -11.36
CA VAL A 225 3.96 -5.38 -12.26
C VAL A 225 4.88 -5.63 -13.46
N ARG A 226 6.04 -6.28 -13.26
CA ARG A 226 6.96 -6.64 -14.35
C ARG A 226 6.36 -7.68 -15.28
N ASP A 227 5.77 -8.72 -14.72
CA ASP A 227 5.16 -9.79 -15.49
C ASP A 227 3.94 -9.29 -16.26
N ALA A 228 3.16 -8.36 -15.69
CA ALA A 228 2.09 -7.67 -16.40
C ALA A 228 2.60 -6.85 -17.61
N VAL A 229 3.81 -6.28 -17.54
CA VAL A 229 4.37 -5.46 -18.62
C VAL A 229 5.10 -6.32 -19.65
N PHE A 230 5.95 -7.24 -19.20
CA PHE A 230 6.90 -7.96 -20.07
C PHE A 230 6.44 -9.37 -20.46
N GLY A 231 5.49 -9.95 -19.74
CA GLY A 231 4.92 -11.26 -20.05
C GLY A 231 4.53 -12.06 -18.81
N TRP A 232 3.30 -12.49 -18.76
CA TRP A 232 2.73 -13.25 -17.65
C TRP A 232 3.35 -14.64 -17.52
N ASN A 233 3.65 -15.04 -16.28
CA ASN A 233 3.94 -16.41 -15.88
C ASN A 233 2.88 -16.89 -14.89
N PRO A 234 1.78 -17.51 -15.33
CA PRO A 234 0.60 -17.76 -14.49
C PRO A 234 0.87 -18.55 -13.21
N VAL A 235 1.91 -19.39 -13.18
CA VAL A 235 2.23 -20.21 -12.00
C VAL A 235 2.89 -19.35 -10.93
N ASP A 236 3.90 -18.57 -11.31
CA ASP A 236 4.64 -17.70 -10.38
C ASP A 236 3.76 -16.51 -9.96
N ASP A 237 3.00 -15.94 -10.89
CA ASP A 237 2.06 -14.85 -10.64
C ASP A 237 1.00 -15.21 -9.60
N LEU A 238 0.46 -16.44 -9.66
CA LEU A 238 -0.49 -16.91 -8.64
C LEU A 238 0.16 -16.97 -7.26
N GLY A 239 1.42 -17.38 -7.17
CA GLY A 239 2.20 -17.37 -5.94
C GLY A 239 2.35 -15.96 -5.35
N HIS A 240 2.64 -14.98 -6.22
CA HIS A 240 2.76 -13.57 -5.82
C HIS A 240 1.43 -12.98 -5.35
N VAL A 241 0.33 -13.26 -6.05
CA VAL A 241 -1.03 -12.84 -5.65
C VAL A 241 -1.41 -13.46 -4.30
N LEU A 242 -1.12 -14.75 -4.11
CA LEU A 242 -1.39 -15.43 -2.84
C LEU A 242 -0.59 -14.81 -1.69
N ALA A 243 0.69 -14.52 -1.89
CA ALA A 243 1.53 -13.87 -0.89
C ALA A 243 1.00 -12.50 -0.47
N LEU A 244 0.60 -11.66 -1.44
CA LEU A 244 -0.02 -10.36 -1.18
C LEU A 244 -1.38 -10.50 -0.46
N THR A 245 -2.18 -11.50 -0.83
CA THR A 245 -3.47 -11.76 -0.17
C THR A 245 -3.28 -12.18 1.27
N VAL A 246 -2.34 -13.10 1.54
CA VAL A 246 -2.00 -13.52 2.91
C VAL A 246 -1.49 -12.34 3.72
N PHE A 247 -0.60 -11.52 3.14
CA PHE A 247 -0.12 -10.30 3.79
C PHE A 247 -1.27 -9.35 4.16
N ALA A 248 -2.21 -9.08 3.22
CA ALA A 248 -3.35 -8.22 3.46
C ALA A 248 -4.26 -8.75 4.58
N VAL A 249 -4.54 -10.06 4.59
CA VAL A 249 -5.37 -10.69 5.62
C VAL A 249 -4.68 -10.62 7.00
N VAL A 250 -3.39 -10.95 7.07
CA VAL A 250 -2.63 -10.91 8.33
C VAL A 250 -2.59 -9.50 8.89
N MET A 251 -2.23 -8.51 8.04
CA MET A 251 -2.18 -7.11 8.46
C MET A 251 -3.56 -6.57 8.82
N GLY A 252 -4.61 -6.97 8.12
CA GLY A 252 -5.99 -6.59 8.45
C GLY A 252 -6.42 -7.06 9.83
N VAL A 253 -6.14 -8.33 10.15
CA VAL A 253 -6.45 -8.88 11.50
C VAL A 253 -5.64 -8.15 12.58
N LEU A 254 -4.37 -7.87 12.34
CA LEU A 254 -3.52 -7.16 13.30
C LEU A 254 -3.97 -5.71 13.49
N ALA A 255 -4.32 -5.00 12.41
CA ALA A 255 -4.79 -3.61 12.46
C ALA A 255 -6.10 -3.49 13.24
N VAL A 256 -7.09 -4.32 12.89
CA VAL A 256 -8.39 -4.31 13.57
C VAL A 256 -8.23 -4.61 15.06
N ARG A 257 -7.45 -5.63 15.44
CA ARG A 257 -7.21 -5.95 16.86
C ARG A 257 -6.51 -4.84 17.62
N ALA A 258 -5.50 -4.20 17.01
CA ALA A 258 -4.76 -3.12 17.65
C ALA A 258 -5.64 -1.90 17.89
N LEU A 259 -6.46 -1.56 16.88
CA LEU A 259 -7.32 -0.38 16.92
C LEU A 259 -8.58 -0.60 17.79
N GLN A 260 -9.13 -1.82 17.84
CA GLN A 260 -10.20 -2.17 18.78
C GLN A 260 -9.78 -1.94 20.23
N ARG A 261 -8.58 -2.41 20.62
CA ARG A 261 -8.04 -2.19 21.98
C ARG A 261 -7.87 -0.72 22.33
N GLN A 262 -7.61 0.12 21.35
CA GLN A 262 -7.35 1.55 21.55
C GLN A 262 -8.61 2.41 21.54
N LEU A 263 -9.71 1.92 20.97
CA LEU A 263 -10.95 2.69 20.82
C LEU A 263 -12.07 2.22 21.77
N ILE A 264 -12.00 1.00 22.27
CA ILE A 264 -13.05 0.39 23.10
C ILE A 264 -12.58 0.20 24.55
N ASP A 265 -11.28 -0.04 24.80
CA ASP A 265 -10.65 -0.17 26.11
C ASP A 265 -10.13 1.19 26.60
#